data_ea1486e4462282b055edf252dc9d0609
#
_entry.id   ea1486e4462282b055edf252dc9d0609
#
_cell.length_a   1.000
_cell.length_b   1.000
_cell.length_c   1.000
_cell.angle_alpha   90.00
_cell.angle_beta   90.00
_cell.angle_gamma   90.00
#
_symmetry.space_group_name_H-M   'P 1'
#
loop_
_entity.id
_entity.type
_entity.pdbx_description
1 polymer ?
#
loop_
_entity_poly.entity_id
_entity_poly.type
_entity_poly.pdbx_seq_one_letter_code
_entity_poly.pdbx_strand_id
1 'polypeptide(L)'
;MKEYKNPRIFLLGRSMGGAASLVTASRRSEIAGLALWATPNDLHATFKNALGSENYNRLKNGETLNLEDERGSITLTPDFVSDLDNYDLQAMLKAWQKRPLLVIHGSEDETVNVEQAQRSFALAGRPKKLVIVNGADHSFTNHSNKAAEEVIGWLRSRL
;
A
#
# COMPACT_ATOMS: atom_id res chain seq x y z
N MET A 1 10.66 4.89 -33.67
CA MET A 1 10.07 4.87 -32.31
C MET A 1 8.75 5.60 -32.36
N LYS A 2 7.63 4.97 -31.89
CA LYS A 2 6.36 5.70 -31.76
C LYS A 2 6.52 6.71 -30.63
N GLU A 3 6.49 7.99 -30.93
CA GLU A 3 6.41 9.07 -29.94
C GLU A 3 5.05 8.98 -29.24
N TYR A 4 5.05 8.65 -27.95
CA TYR A 4 3.82 8.69 -27.16
C TYR A 4 3.49 10.16 -26.83
N LYS A 5 2.61 10.76 -27.60
CA LYS A 5 2.06 12.09 -27.30
C LYS A 5 1.19 11.98 -26.04
N ASN A 6 1.59 12.63 -24.94
CA ASN A 6 0.92 12.66 -23.63
C ASN A 6 0.75 11.29 -22.95
N PRO A 7 1.85 10.63 -22.54
CA PRO A 7 1.76 9.37 -21.81
C PRO A 7 1.02 9.59 -20.48
N ARG A 8 0.04 8.73 -20.19
CA ARG A 8 -0.60 8.69 -18.86
C ARG A 8 0.28 7.89 -17.91
N ILE A 9 0.59 8.45 -16.76
CA ILE A 9 1.41 7.81 -15.73
C ILE A 9 0.48 7.13 -14.71
N PHE A 10 0.67 5.84 -14.51
CA PHE A 10 0.03 5.07 -13.45
C PHE A 10 1.10 4.60 -12.47
N LEU A 11 0.81 4.66 -11.18
CA LEU A 11 1.68 4.08 -10.17
C LEU A 11 1.10 2.75 -9.69
N LEU A 12 1.99 1.79 -9.49
CA LEU A 12 1.73 0.52 -8.81
C LEU A 12 2.67 0.45 -7.61
N GLY A 13 2.11 0.21 -6.43
CA GLY A 13 2.89 -0.01 -5.23
C GLY A 13 2.37 -1.19 -4.42
N ARG A 14 3.29 -1.96 -3.82
CA ARG A 14 2.97 -3.07 -2.94
C ARG A 14 3.41 -2.74 -1.51
N SER A 15 2.57 -3.10 -0.52
CA SER A 15 2.86 -2.90 0.91
C SER A 15 3.26 -1.45 1.19
N MET A 16 4.42 -1.20 1.81
CA MET A 16 4.99 0.14 1.99
C MET A 16 5.16 0.92 0.68
N GLY A 17 5.54 0.24 -0.41
CA GLY A 17 5.61 0.85 -1.74
C GLY A 17 4.25 1.35 -2.22
N GLY A 18 3.16 0.73 -1.81
CA GLY A 18 1.79 1.20 -2.05
C GLY A 18 1.48 2.49 -1.29
N ALA A 19 1.86 2.55 0.00
CA ALA A 19 1.72 3.77 0.80
C ALA A 19 2.53 4.93 0.21
N ALA A 20 3.80 4.69 -0.14
CA ALA A 20 4.66 5.67 -0.81
C ALA A 20 4.07 6.13 -2.17
N SER A 21 3.48 5.20 -2.94
CA SER A 21 2.81 5.50 -4.20
C SER A 21 1.58 6.38 -4.00
N LEU A 22 0.77 6.12 -2.96
CA LEU A 22 -0.39 6.95 -2.61
C LEU A 22 0.05 8.36 -2.18
N VAL A 23 1.06 8.46 -1.31
CA VAL A 23 1.64 9.76 -0.90
C VAL A 23 2.14 10.55 -2.11
N THR A 24 2.90 9.91 -2.99
CA THR A 24 3.41 10.53 -4.22
C THR A 24 2.26 10.98 -5.12
N ALA A 25 1.30 10.11 -5.38
CA ALA A 25 0.17 10.38 -6.25
C ALA A 25 -0.77 11.47 -5.69
N SER A 26 -0.87 11.61 -4.37
CA SER A 26 -1.65 12.67 -3.74
C SER A 26 -1.05 14.07 -3.97
N ARG A 27 0.27 14.14 -4.17
CA ARG A 27 1.03 15.38 -4.39
C ARG A 27 1.28 15.70 -5.86
N ARG A 28 0.91 14.80 -6.78
CA ARG A 28 1.21 14.88 -8.21
C ARG A 28 -0.05 14.72 -9.06
N SER A 29 -0.48 15.79 -9.70
CA SER A 29 -1.68 15.78 -10.54
C SER A 29 -1.51 15.03 -11.85
N GLU A 30 -0.27 14.89 -12.34
CA GLU A 30 0.08 14.13 -13.54
C GLU A 30 -0.09 12.61 -13.39
N ILE A 31 -0.22 12.09 -12.17
CA ILE A 31 -0.49 10.67 -11.94
C ILE A 31 -1.96 10.39 -12.29
N ALA A 32 -2.17 9.65 -13.36
CA ALA A 32 -3.47 9.39 -13.93
C ALA A 32 -4.26 8.29 -13.19
N GLY A 33 -3.59 7.42 -12.43
CA GLY A 33 -4.24 6.36 -11.68
C GLY A 33 -3.27 5.61 -10.78
N LEU A 34 -3.82 4.81 -9.85
CA LEU A 34 -3.07 4.16 -8.78
C LEU A 34 -3.54 2.73 -8.58
N ALA A 35 -2.60 1.80 -8.48
CA ALA A 35 -2.83 0.42 -8.05
C ALA A 35 -2.12 0.17 -6.71
N LEU A 36 -2.89 -0.21 -5.70
CA LEU A 36 -2.45 -0.52 -4.35
C LEU A 36 -2.54 -2.03 -4.14
N TRP A 37 -1.42 -2.68 -3.91
CA TRP A 37 -1.33 -4.12 -3.71
C TRP A 37 -0.86 -4.41 -2.29
N ALA A 38 -1.66 -5.13 -1.50
CA ALA A 38 -1.39 -5.43 -0.08
C ALA A 38 -0.93 -4.18 0.70
N THR A 39 -1.59 -3.05 0.44
CA THR A 39 -1.16 -1.73 0.92
C THR A 39 -1.90 -1.36 2.20
N PRO A 40 -1.17 -0.91 3.24
CA PRO A 40 -1.80 -0.39 4.45
C PRO A 40 -2.54 0.92 4.19
N ASN A 41 -3.61 1.16 4.95
CA ASN A 41 -4.24 2.48 5.07
C ASN A 41 -4.14 3.07 6.48
N ASP A 42 -3.62 2.27 7.41
CA ASP A 42 -3.30 2.65 8.77
C ASP A 42 -1.88 2.17 9.08
N LEU A 43 -0.91 3.07 9.00
CA LEU A 43 0.50 2.75 9.17
C LEU A 43 0.81 2.30 10.61
N HIS A 44 0.24 2.98 11.61
CA HIS A 44 0.47 2.65 13.00
C HIS A 44 -0.06 1.26 13.36
N ALA A 45 -1.29 0.96 12.96
CA ALA A 45 -1.86 -0.37 13.17
C ALA A 45 -1.05 -1.46 12.46
N THR A 46 -0.61 -1.20 11.23
CA THR A 46 0.18 -2.14 10.45
C THR A 46 1.54 -2.41 11.08
N PHE A 47 2.28 -1.36 11.45
CA PHE A 47 3.61 -1.57 12.06
C PHE A 47 3.54 -2.10 13.49
N LYS A 48 2.50 -1.76 14.24
CA LYS A 48 2.25 -2.40 15.53
C LYS A 48 1.98 -3.90 15.40
N ASN A 49 1.28 -4.30 14.33
CA ASN A 49 1.05 -5.71 14.03
C ASN A 49 2.35 -6.41 13.59
N ALA A 50 3.08 -5.82 12.65
CA ALA A 50 4.29 -6.40 12.06
C ALA A 50 5.46 -6.53 13.06
N LEU A 51 5.66 -5.54 13.94
CA LEU A 51 6.75 -5.50 14.92
C LEU A 51 6.37 -6.17 16.24
N GLY A 52 5.08 -6.40 16.47
CA GLY A 52 4.52 -6.74 17.77
C GLY A 52 4.36 -5.51 18.67
N SER A 53 3.36 -5.56 19.55
CA SER A 53 3.02 -4.41 20.42
C SER A 53 4.19 -3.99 21.33
N GLU A 54 5.01 -4.91 21.80
CA GLU A 54 6.16 -4.62 22.67
C GLU A 54 7.20 -3.78 21.93
N ASN A 55 7.72 -4.27 20.81
CA ASN A 55 8.73 -3.57 20.03
C ASN A 55 8.23 -2.22 19.53
N TYR A 56 6.97 -2.17 19.07
CA TYR A 56 6.36 -0.91 18.64
C TYR A 56 6.31 0.11 19.77
N ASN A 57 5.93 -0.28 20.99
CA ASN A 57 5.90 0.60 22.15
C ASN A 57 7.30 1.03 22.59
N ARG A 58 8.31 0.17 22.52
CA ARG A 58 9.71 0.52 22.79
C ARG A 58 10.21 1.61 21.86
N LEU A 59 9.97 1.47 20.55
CA LEU A 59 10.26 2.53 19.57
C LEU A 59 9.53 3.83 19.91
N LYS A 60 8.24 3.76 20.21
CA LYS A 60 7.44 4.93 20.57
C LYS A 60 7.92 5.63 21.83
N ASN A 61 8.53 4.88 22.77
CA ASN A 61 9.09 5.40 24.01
C ASN A 61 10.55 5.88 23.88
N GLY A 62 11.09 5.93 22.67
CA GLY A 62 12.40 6.49 22.39
C GLY A 62 13.54 5.47 22.32
N GLU A 63 13.25 4.17 22.33
CA GLU A 63 14.28 3.15 22.19
C GLU A 63 14.59 2.87 20.71
N THR A 64 15.86 2.58 20.42
CA THR A 64 16.30 2.07 19.12
C THR A 64 16.25 0.54 19.16
N LEU A 65 15.73 -0.09 18.11
CA LEU A 65 15.65 -1.54 17.97
C LEU A 65 16.57 -2.04 16.86
N ASN A 66 17.32 -3.10 17.14
CA ASN A 66 18.01 -3.89 16.13
C ASN A 66 17.22 -5.17 15.93
N LEU A 67 16.68 -5.36 14.73
CA LEU A 67 15.91 -6.52 14.34
C LEU A 67 16.76 -7.33 13.37
N GLU A 68 16.84 -8.64 13.61
CA GLU A 68 17.56 -9.57 12.77
C GLU A 68 16.63 -10.69 12.29
N ASP A 69 16.70 -11.01 11.00
CA ASP A 69 16.04 -12.17 10.41
C ASP A 69 16.99 -12.83 9.37
N GLU A 70 16.53 -13.87 8.70
CA GLU A 70 17.29 -14.59 7.65
C GLU A 70 17.69 -13.72 6.46
N ARG A 71 17.12 -12.53 6.30
CA ARG A 71 17.41 -11.56 5.23
C ARG A 71 18.44 -10.52 5.65
N GLY A 72 18.78 -10.45 6.94
CA GLY A 72 19.76 -9.53 7.49
C GLY A 72 19.29 -8.80 8.73
N SER A 73 19.96 -7.70 9.05
CA SER A 73 19.63 -6.84 10.19
C SER A 73 19.12 -5.49 9.74
N ILE A 74 18.15 -4.95 10.48
CA ILE A 74 17.64 -3.59 10.31
C ILE A 74 17.62 -2.88 11.67
N THR A 75 18.10 -1.65 11.71
CA THR A 75 17.99 -0.77 12.87
C THR A 75 16.83 0.18 12.68
N LEU A 76 15.87 0.16 13.59
CA LEU A 76 14.76 1.11 13.64
C LEU A 76 14.98 2.09 14.79
N THR A 77 14.95 3.37 14.48
CA THR A 77 15.02 4.46 15.47
C THR A 77 13.63 4.96 15.84
N PRO A 78 13.45 5.69 16.95
CA PRO A 78 12.19 6.33 17.31
C PRO A 78 11.60 7.20 16.20
N ASP A 79 12.45 7.83 15.38
CA ASP A 79 12.02 8.66 14.25
C ASP A 79 11.16 7.90 13.24
N PHE A 80 11.37 6.57 13.13
CA PHE A 80 10.53 5.73 12.28
C PHE A 80 9.05 5.82 12.66
N VAL A 81 8.73 5.73 13.96
CA VAL A 81 7.34 5.78 14.43
C VAL A 81 6.78 7.20 14.33
N SER A 82 7.57 8.21 14.69
CA SER A 82 7.14 9.62 14.60
C SER A 82 6.95 10.09 13.15
N ASP A 83 7.72 9.56 12.20
CA ASP A 83 7.54 9.87 10.77
C ASP A 83 6.19 9.36 10.23
N LEU A 84 5.65 8.26 10.78
CA LEU A 84 4.34 7.74 10.36
C LEU A 84 3.21 8.76 10.57
N ASP A 85 3.33 9.64 11.58
CA ASP A 85 2.35 10.69 11.89
C ASP A 85 2.21 11.73 10.74
N ASN A 86 3.21 11.81 9.86
CA ASN A 86 3.19 12.73 8.72
C ASN A 86 2.30 12.26 7.55
N TYR A 87 1.76 11.03 7.62
CA TYR A 87 1.07 10.41 6.48
C TYR A 87 -0.32 9.90 6.84
N ASP A 88 -1.33 10.74 6.71
CA ASP A 88 -2.74 10.33 6.80
C ASP A 88 -3.20 9.71 5.46
N LEU A 89 -2.94 8.41 5.30
CA LEU A 89 -3.32 7.68 4.08
C LEU A 89 -4.83 7.63 3.88
N GLN A 90 -5.63 7.67 4.95
CA GLN A 90 -7.09 7.67 4.87
C GLN A 90 -7.61 9.00 4.33
N ALA A 91 -7.06 10.13 4.78
CA ALA A 91 -7.38 11.44 4.23
C ALA A 91 -6.98 11.54 2.75
N MET A 92 -5.81 11.01 2.38
CA MET A 92 -5.36 10.97 0.98
C MET A 92 -6.31 10.14 0.11
N LEU A 93 -6.79 8.98 0.60
CA LEU A 93 -7.77 8.16 -0.11
C LEU A 93 -9.13 8.87 -0.26
N LYS A 94 -9.59 9.57 0.76
CA LYS A 94 -10.83 10.39 0.67
C LYS A 94 -10.70 11.49 -0.38
N ALA A 95 -9.51 12.08 -0.49
CA ALA A 95 -9.21 13.10 -1.50
C ALA A 95 -8.97 12.50 -2.91
N TRP A 96 -8.76 11.18 -3.02
CA TRP A 96 -8.57 10.49 -4.29
C TRP A 96 -9.89 10.36 -5.05
N GLN A 97 -10.22 11.39 -5.85
CA GLN A 97 -11.49 11.50 -6.58
C GLN A 97 -11.22 11.53 -8.09
N LYS A 98 -12.15 10.93 -8.88
CA LYS A 98 -12.16 10.98 -10.35
C LYS A 98 -10.94 10.34 -11.05
N ARG A 99 -9.93 9.89 -10.34
CA ARG A 99 -8.78 9.16 -10.87
C ARG A 99 -8.93 7.66 -10.55
N PRO A 100 -8.65 6.77 -11.52
CA PRO A 100 -8.80 5.33 -11.32
C PRO A 100 -7.97 4.80 -10.15
N LEU A 101 -8.61 3.96 -9.32
CA LEU A 101 -7.96 3.23 -8.24
C LEU A 101 -8.22 1.73 -8.40
N LEU A 102 -7.16 0.93 -8.29
CA LEU A 102 -7.23 -0.52 -8.09
C LEU A 102 -6.69 -0.84 -6.70
N VAL A 103 -7.44 -1.61 -5.93
CA VAL A 103 -6.98 -2.18 -4.64
C VAL A 103 -6.96 -3.69 -4.79
N ILE A 104 -5.82 -4.33 -4.55
CA ILE A 104 -5.65 -5.79 -4.56
C ILE A 104 -5.13 -6.21 -3.19
N HIS A 105 -5.76 -7.22 -2.58
CA HIS A 105 -5.39 -7.70 -1.26
C HIS A 105 -5.60 -9.20 -1.12
N GLY A 106 -4.79 -9.84 -0.26
CA GLY A 106 -4.97 -11.22 0.11
C GLY A 106 -6.00 -11.38 1.22
N SER A 107 -6.81 -12.43 1.18
CA SER A 107 -7.78 -12.68 2.26
C SER A 107 -7.12 -13.17 3.56
N GLU A 108 -5.90 -13.71 3.46
CA GLU A 108 -5.12 -14.28 4.58
C GLU A 108 -3.84 -13.46 4.85
N ASP A 109 -3.87 -12.16 4.51
CA ASP A 109 -2.76 -11.24 4.77
C ASP A 109 -2.63 -10.99 6.28
N GLU A 110 -1.60 -11.58 6.86
CA GLU A 110 -1.30 -11.55 8.30
C GLU A 110 -0.60 -10.25 8.73
N THR A 111 -0.03 -9.52 7.80
CA THR A 111 0.71 -8.27 8.05
C THR A 111 -0.18 -7.06 7.95
N VAL A 112 -0.92 -6.95 6.85
CA VAL A 112 -1.89 -5.88 6.59
C VAL A 112 -3.27 -6.50 6.50
N ASN A 113 -4.05 -6.34 7.54
CA ASN A 113 -5.38 -6.94 7.62
C ASN A 113 -6.27 -6.52 6.43
N VAL A 114 -6.99 -7.48 5.84
CA VAL A 114 -7.84 -7.29 4.65
C VAL A 114 -8.89 -6.18 4.81
N GLU A 115 -9.34 -5.91 6.03
CA GLU A 115 -10.25 -4.79 6.34
C GLU A 115 -9.65 -3.44 5.97
N GLN A 116 -8.32 -3.30 5.98
CA GLN A 116 -7.66 -2.06 5.54
C GLN A 116 -7.88 -1.82 4.04
N ALA A 117 -7.82 -2.88 3.22
CA ALA A 117 -8.13 -2.79 1.79
C ALA A 117 -9.59 -2.43 1.53
N GLN A 118 -10.51 -3.06 2.26
CA GLN A 118 -11.95 -2.75 2.19
C GLN A 118 -12.21 -1.30 2.58
N ARG A 119 -11.56 -0.80 3.64
CA ARG A 119 -11.63 0.60 4.08
C ARG A 119 -11.05 1.54 3.03
N SER A 120 -9.89 1.21 2.45
CA SER A 120 -9.28 1.99 1.36
C SER A 120 -10.23 2.12 0.17
N PHE A 121 -10.85 1.00 -0.21
CA PHE A 121 -11.85 0.99 -1.27
C PHE A 121 -13.07 1.82 -0.90
N ALA A 122 -13.57 1.73 0.33
CA ALA A 122 -14.74 2.51 0.75
C ALA A 122 -14.48 4.02 0.69
N LEU A 123 -13.30 4.47 1.15
CA LEU A 123 -12.92 5.89 1.24
C LEU A 123 -12.72 6.57 -0.12
N ALA A 124 -12.11 5.87 -1.08
CA ALA A 124 -11.76 6.47 -2.37
C ALA A 124 -12.99 6.72 -3.25
N GLY A 125 -12.87 7.73 -4.13
CA GLY A 125 -13.89 8.03 -5.14
C GLY A 125 -13.87 7.08 -6.33
N ARG A 126 -14.86 7.23 -7.22
CA ARG A 126 -14.94 6.46 -8.48
C ARG A 126 -14.11 7.13 -9.58
N PRO A 127 -13.57 6.38 -10.57
CA PRO A 127 -13.73 4.92 -10.74
C PRO A 127 -12.76 4.12 -9.86
N LYS A 128 -13.23 3.04 -9.25
CA LYS A 128 -12.44 2.18 -8.37
C LYS A 128 -12.79 0.71 -8.52
N LYS A 129 -11.82 -0.18 -8.26
CA LYS A 129 -11.98 -1.64 -8.27
C LYS A 129 -11.30 -2.21 -7.02
N LEU A 130 -11.95 -3.18 -6.37
CA LEU A 130 -11.37 -4.00 -5.30
C LEU A 130 -11.28 -5.44 -5.78
N VAL A 131 -10.13 -6.07 -5.54
CA VAL A 131 -9.90 -7.50 -5.78
C VAL A 131 -9.36 -8.12 -4.50
N ILE A 132 -10.12 -9.02 -3.91
CA ILE A 132 -9.62 -9.87 -2.82
C ILE A 132 -9.23 -11.21 -3.40
N VAL A 133 -7.97 -11.58 -3.24
CA VAL A 133 -7.43 -12.86 -3.69
C VAL A 133 -7.56 -13.84 -2.53
N ASN A 134 -8.48 -14.80 -2.68
CA ASN A 134 -8.75 -15.78 -1.63
C ASN A 134 -7.54 -16.69 -1.38
N GLY A 135 -7.19 -16.89 -0.11
CA GLY A 135 -6.05 -17.69 0.33
C GLY A 135 -4.68 -17.02 0.15
N ALA A 136 -4.62 -15.80 -0.37
CA ALA A 136 -3.33 -15.11 -0.49
C ALA A 136 -2.91 -14.48 0.84
N ASP A 137 -1.66 -14.74 1.21
CA ASP A 137 -0.92 -14.12 2.33
C ASP A 137 -0.40 -12.73 1.93
N HIS A 138 0.32 -12.05 2.84
CA HIS A 138 0.95 -10.74 2.54
C HIS A 138 1.93 -10.82 1.37
N SER A 139 2.66 -11.91 1.24
CA SER A 139 3.65 -12.13 0.18
C SER A 139 3.04 -12.54 -1.16
N PHE A 140 1.76 -12.90 -1.17
CA PHE A 140 1.08 -13.50 -2.32
C PHE A 140 1.77 -14.78 -2.78
N THR A 141 2.24 -15.58 -1.85
CA THR A 141 2.85 -16.88 -2.10
C THR A 141 1.89 -17.70 -2.97
N ASN A 142 2.39 -18.19 -4.11
CA ASN A 142 1.61 -18.90 -5.15
C ASN A 142 0.42 -18.11 -5.78
N HIS A 143 0.21 -16.84 -5.42
CA HIS A 143 -0.90 -16.01 -5.92
C HIS A 143 -0.45 -14.76 -6.69
N SER A 144 0.86 -14.52 -6.83
CA SER A 144 1.41 -13.33 -7.48
C SER A 144 0.99 -13.17 -8.93
N ASN A 145 0.89 -14.27 -9.69
CA ASN A 145 0.44 -14.25 -11.08
C ASN A 145 -0.99 -13.74 -11.20
N LYS A 146 -1.89 -14.19 -10.33
CA LYS A 146 -3.28 -13.72 -10.32
C LYS A 146 -3.38 -12.22 -10.05
N ALA A 147 -2.62 -11.73 -9.08
CA ALA A 147 -2.59 -10.30 -8.80
C ALA A 147 -1.99 -9.48 -9.96
N ALA A 148 -0.94 -9.99 -10.60
CA ALA A 148 -0.33 -9.35 -11.78
C ALA A 148 -1.32 -9.28 -12.96
N GLU A 149 -2.06 -10.36 -13.23
CA GLU A 149 -3.11 -10.40 -14.25
C GLU A 149 -4.20 -9.34 -14.02
N GLU A 150 -4.62 -9.18 -12.76
CA GLU A 150 -5.60 -8.15 -12.37
C GLU A 150 -5.07 -6.73 -12.63
N VAL A 151 -3.78 -6.45 -12.32
CA VAL A 151 -3.14 -5.17 -12.61
C VAL A 151 -3.08 -4.93 -14.13
N ILE A 152 -2.60 -5.91 -14.89
CA ILE A 152 -2.46 -5.81 -16.34
C ILE A 152 -3.83 -5.60 -17.02
N GLY A 153 -4.83 -6.39 -16.62
CA GLY A 153 -6.19 -6.25 -17.12
C GLY A 153 -6.79 -4.88 -16.80
N TRP A 154 -6.59 -4.40 -15.58
CA TRP A 154 -7.03 -3.08 -15.16
C TRP A 154 -6.34 -1.95 -15.96
N LEU A 155 -5.02 -2.03 -16.15
CA LEU A 155 -4.28 -1.05 -16.96
C LEU A 155 -4.75 -1.04 -18.40
N ARG A 156 -4.89 -2.22 -19.04
CA ARG A 156 -5.38 -2.33 -20.43
C ARG A 156 -6.77 -1.71 -20.62
N SER A 157 -7.63 -1.79 -19.63
CA SER A 157 -8.96 -1.16 -19.67
C SER A 157 -8.92 0.38 -19.55
N ARG A 158 -7.75 0.98 -19.34
CA ARG A 158 -7.55 2.42 -19.18
C ARG A 158 -6.75 3.05 -20.32
N LEU A 159 -6.18 2.23 -21.18
CA LEU A 159 -5.49 2.67 -22.41
C LEU A 159 -6.47 2.84 -23.55
#